data_84c24ac6082f3c737c1390da91baf355
#
_entry.id   84c24ac6082f3c737c1390da91baf355
#
_cell.length_a   1.000
_cell.length_b   1.000
_cell.length_c   1.000
_cell.angle_alpha   90.00
_cell.angle_beta   90.00
_cell.angle_gamma   90.00
#
_symmetry.space_group_name_H-M   'P 1'
#
loop_
_entity.id
_entity.type
_entity.pdbx_description
1 polymer ?
#
loop_
_entity_poly.entity_id
_entity_poly.type
_entity_poly.pdbx_seq_one_letter_code
_entity_poly.pdbx_strand_id
1 'polypeptide(L)'
;MSETLDKDASSEMEHVEEKPSKLVAYPQIRTIENEDSTGFDIEIYLPGVDKDTINLKMDTEYILITGETETVKYSGFYNLCCPVDPEKAKTLYKEGLLKIHVPYREIEMHTIDVKIE
;
A
#
# COMPACT_ATOMS: atom_id res chain seq x y z
N MET A 1 -46.81 -4.75 -12.03
CA MET A 1 -46.32 -4.71 -11.90
C MET A 1 -45.32 -4.85 -11.85
N SER A 2 -45.12 -4.97 -11.64
CA SER A 2 -44.21 -5.14 -11.37
C SER A 2 -43.30 -4.78 -11.91
N GLU A 3 -43.23 -4.71 -12.49
CA GLU A 3 -42.34 -4.19 -13.04
C GLU A 3 -41.81 -3.23 -12.57
N THR A 4 -42.35 -2.84 -11.93
CA THR A 4 -41.94 -1.77 -11.45
C THR A 4 -40.87 -1.91 -10.66
N LEU A 5 -40.87 -2.70 -9.89
CA LEU A 5 -39.90 -2.81 -9.07
C LEU A 5 -38.64 -2.90 -9.66
N ASP A 6 -38.52 -3.58 -10.52
CA ASP A 6 -37.26 -3.78 -11.00
C ASP A 6 -36.84 -2.56 -11.65
N LYS A 7 -37.65 -1.75 -12.09
CA LYS A 7 -37.24 -0.71 -12.64
C LYS A 7 -36.64 0.20 -11.76
N ASP A 8 -37.01 0.28 -10.60
CA ASP A 8 -36.39 1.10 -9.74
C ASP A 8 -35.08 0.73 -9.54
N ALA A 9 -34.82 -0.46 -9.34
CA ALA A 9 -33.52 -0.89 -9.07
C ALA A 9 -32.66 -0.51 -10.21
N SER A 10 -33.13 -0.68 -11.36
CA SER A 10 -32.26 -0.43 -12.39
C SER A 10 -31.99 1.00 -12.55
N SER A 11 -32.87 1.84 -12.25
CA SER A 11 -32.60 3.15 -12.41
C SER A 11 -31.53 3.62 -11.50
N GLU A 12 -31.46 3.11 -10.35
CA GLU A 12 -30.48 3.49 -9.49
C GLU A 12 -29.18 3.16 -9.99
N MET A 13 -29.05 2.05 -10.59
CA MET A 13 -27.82 1.69 -11.04
C MET A 13 -27.41 2.54 -12.17
N GLU A 14 -28.28 2.98 -12.96
CA GLU A 14 -27.89 3.75 -13.99
C GLU A 14 -27.24 5.00 -13.61
N HIS A 15 -27.60 5.58 -12.52
CA HIS A 15 -26.96 6.70 -12.11
C HIS A 15 -25.55 6.51 -11.92
N VAL A 16 -25.19 5.42 -11.45
CA VAL A 16 -23.87 5.19 -11.15
C VAL A 16 -23.05 5.11 -12.32
N GLU A 17 -23.57 4.69 -13.34
CA GLU A 17 -22.78 4.46 -14.38
C GLU A 17 -22.31 5.60 -15.08
N GLU A 18 -22.67 6.71 -14.79
CA GLU A 18 -22.17 7.77 -15.41
C GLU A 18 -20.72 7.97 -15.20
N LYS A 19 -20.16 7.41 -14.16
CA LYS A 19 -18.81 7.44 -13.93
C LYS A 19 -18.20 6.15 -14.22
N PRO A 20 -17.34 6.00 -15.17
CA PRO A 20 -16.77 4.70 -15.50
C PRO A 20 -15.94 4.19 -14.35
N SER A 21 -15.98 2.94 -14.13
CA SER A 21 -15.20 2.31 -13.11
C SER A 21 -13.76 2.28 -13.50
N LYS A 22 -12.86 2.46 -12.56
CA LYS A 22 -11.46 2.34 -12.83
C LYS A 22 -11.05 0.89 -12.70
N LEU A 23 -10.03 0.53 -13.43
CA LEU A 23 -9.46 -0.78 -13.31
C LEU A 23 -8.69 -0.82 -12.02
N VAL A 24 -8.85 -1.86 -11.25
CA VAL A 24 -8.13 -2.00 -9.98
C VAL A 24 -6.93 -2.88 -10.21
N ALA A 25 -5.77 -2.43 -9.81
CA ALA A 25 -4.53 -3.17 -10.03
C ALA A 25 -3.69 -3.18 -8.76
N TYR A 26 -2.91 -4.23 -8.60
CA TYR A 26 -1.99 -4.34 -7.49
C TYR A 26 -0.66 -3.78 -7.96
N PRO A 27 -0.05 -2.84 -7.27
CA PRO A 27 1.19 -2.29 -7.76
C PRO A 27 2.34 -3.26 -7.54
N GLN A 28 3.38 -3.13 -8.35
CA GLN A 28 4.55 -3.94 -8.15
C GLN A 28 5.36 -3.34 -7.02
N ILE A 29 5.73 -4.17 -6.05
CA ILE A 29 6.44 -3.73 -4.86
C ILE A 29 7.70 -4.53 -4.72
N ARG A 30 8.81 -3.87 -4.42
CA ARG A 30 10.08 -4.53 -4.26
C ARG A 30 10.73 -4.03 -2.99
N THR A 31 11.25 -4.92 -2.17
CA THR A 31 11.94 -4.54 -0.95
C THR A 31 13.38 -4.99 -1.04
N ILE A 32 14.30 -4.13 -0.63
CA ILE A 32 15.70 -4.42 -0.67
C ILE A 32 16.28 -4.00 0.66
N GLU A 33 17.03 -4.89 1.30
CA GLU A 33 17.70 -4.51 2.52
C GLU A 33 18.82 -3.54 2.15
N ASN A 34 18.99 -2.47 2.91
CA ASN A 34 20.00 -1.51 2.55
C ASN A 34 21.38 -2.04 2.89
N GLU A 35 22.41 -1.32 2.43
CA GLU A 35 23.75 -1.87 2.47
C GLU A 35 24.27 -2.12 3.86
N ASP A 36 23.92 -1.32 4.83
CA ASP A 36 24.44 -1.52 6.17
C ASP A 36 23.47 -2.31 7.02
N SER A 37 22.46 -2.93 6.42
CA SER A 37 21.52 -3.81 7.11
C SER A 37 20.79 -3.12 8.24
N THR A 38 20.49 -1.84 8.09
CA THR A 38 19.79 -1.11 9.11
C THR A 38 18.32 -0.89 8.77
N GLY A 39 17.88 -1.28 7.60
CA GLY A 39 16.49 -1.11 7.22
C GLY A 39 16.25 -1.55 5.80
N PHE A 40 15.10 -1.17 5.28
CA PHE A 40 14.69 -1.50 3.93
C PHE A 40 14.61 -0.29 3.06
N ASP A 41 14.88 -0.51 1.78
CA ASP A 41 14.49 0.43 0.74
C ASP A 41 13.35 -0.27 0.01
N ILE A 42 12.19 0.35 -0.01
CA ILE A 42 11.02 -0.23 -0.63
C ILE A 42 10.69 0.59 -1.86
N GLU A 43 10.46 -0.09 -2.97
CA GLU A 43 10.13 0.58 -4.22
C GLU A 43 8.75 0.12 -4.65
N ILE A 44 7.84 1.05 -4.89
CA ILE A 44 6.49 0.74 -5.33
C ILE A 44 6.27 1.45 -6.65
N TYR A 45 5.91 0.67 -7.66
CA TYR A 45 5.72 1.20 -9.01
C TYR A 45 4.29 1.66 -9.20
N LEU A 46 4.12 2.98 -9.35
CA LEU A 46 2.81 3.59 -9.51
C LEU A 46 2.83 4.49 -10.74
N PRO A 47 2.97 3.90 -11.92
CA PRO A 47 3.14 4.70 -13.14
C PRO A 47 1.92 5.56 -13.43
N GLY A 48 2.18 6.82 -13.70
CA GLY A 48 1.12 7.75 -14.05
C GLY A 48 0.24 8.22 -12.92
N VAL A 49 0.51 7.79 -11.70
CA VAL A 49 -0.34 8.14 -10.57
C VAL A 49 -0.07 9.58 -10.16
N ASP A 50 -1.15 10.31 -9.85
CA ASP A 50 -1.04 11.64 -9.38
C ASP A 50 -0.58 11.58 -7.93
N LYS A 51 0.48 12.30 -7.60
CA LYS A 51 1.04 12.28 -6.27
C LYS A 51 0.01 12.59 -5.21
N ASP A 52 -0.92 13.50 -5.51
CA ASP A 52 -1.92 13.88 -4.52
C ASP A 52 -2.90 12.77 -4.19
N THR A 53 -2.96 11.73 -4.99
CA THR A 53 -3.86 10.62 -4.70
C THR A 53 -3.17 9.51 -3.94
N ILE A 54 -1.85 9.59 -3.75
CA ILE A 54 -1.14 8.52 -3.09
C ILE A 54 -1.39 8.56 -1.60
N ASN A 55 -1.78 7.42 -1.05
CA ASN A 55 -1.99 7.28 0.37
C ASN A 55 -1.18 6.08 0.83
N LEU A 56 -0.21 6.31 1.68
CA LEU A 56 0.64 5.26 2.19
C LEU A 56 0.41 5.14 3.68
N LYS A 57 0.05 3.94 4.12
CA LYS A 57 -0.07 3.65 5.53
C LYS A 57 0.92 2.56 5.86
N MET A 58 1.64 2.72 6.95
CA MET A 58 2.67 1.78 7.31
C MET A 58 2.55 1.44 8.77
N ASP A 59 2.60 0.15 9.07
CA ASP A 59 2.68 -0.31 10.43
C ASP A 59 4.05 -0.94 10.58
N THR A 60 4.36 -1.51 11.73
CA THR A 60 5.67 -2.09 11.96
C THR A 60 5.95 -3.28 11.06
N GLU A 61 4.90 -3.94 10.59
CA GLU A 61 5.08 -5.16 9.82
C GLU A 61 4.42 -5.19 8.46
N TYR A 62 3.75 -4.14 8.05
CA TYR A 62 3.11 -4.14 6.74
C TYR A 62 2.91 -2.73 6.21
N ILE A 63 2.64 -2.64 4.93
CA ILE A 63 2.30 -1.37 4.29
C ILE A 63 1.01 -1.53 3.50
N LEU A 64 0.27 -0.45 3.43
CA LEU A 64 -0.92 -0.35 2.60
C LEU A 64 -0.71 0.85 1.71
N ILE A 65 -0.90 0.68 0.41
CA ILE A 65 -0.65 1.74 -0.55
C ILE A 65 -1.82 1.86 -1.50
N THR A 66 -2.29 3.07 -1.75
CA THR A 66 -3.28 3.31 -2.79
C THR A 66 -2.87 4.53 -3.58
N GLY A 67 -3.30 4.59 -4.83
CA GLY A 67 -3.06 5.74 -5.69
C GLY A 67 -3.83 5.55 -6.97
N GLU A 68 -4.09 6.62 -7.69
CA GLU A 68 -4.95 6.53 -8.85
C GLU A 68 -4.47 7.33 -10.03
N THR A 69 -4.73 6.81 -11.22
CA THR A 69 -4.68 7.58 -12.45
C THR A 69 -6.12 7.81 -12.87
N GLU A 70 -6.34 8.32 -14.05
CA GLU A 70 -7.71 8.49 -14.52
C GLU A 70 -8.38 7.16 -14.80
N THR A 71 -7.64 6.14 -15.11
CA THR A 71 -8.23 4.87 -15.50
C THR A 71 -7.89 3.72 -14.57
N VAL A 72 -6.91 3.87 -13.70
CA VAL A 72 -6.45 2.78 -12.87
C VAL A 72 -6.40 3.19 -11.42
N LYS A 73 -6.87 2.32 -10.53
CA LYS A 73 -6.75 2.51 -9.12
C LYS A 73 -5.80 1.45 -8.60
N TYR A 74 -4.65 1.86 -8.10
CA TYR A 74 -3.71 0.91 -7.52
C TYR A 74 -4.03 0.74 -6.03
N SER A 75 -4.01 -0.49 -5.56
CA SER A 75 -4.27 -0.78 -4.16
C SER A 75 -3.45 -2.00 -3.79
N GLY A 76 -2.60 -1.88 -2.82
CA GLY A 76 -1.71 -2.97 -2.43
C GLY A 76 -1.53 -3.09 -0.94
N PHE A 77 -1.33 -4.31 -0.48
CA PHE A 77 -1.03 -4.62 0.89
C PHE A 77 0.19 -5.53 0.85
N TYR A 78 1.21 -5.20 1.60
CA TYR A 78 2.44 -5.98 1.55
C TYR A 78 2.98 -6.18 2.96
N ASN A 79 3.24 -7.43 3.32
CA ASN A 79 3.81 -7.76 4.61
C ASN A 79 5.33 -7.65 4.53
N LEU A 80 5.93 -7.06 5.55
CA LEU A 80 7.37 -6.95 5.63
C LEU A 80 7.91 -8.12 6.42
N CYS A 81 9.09 -8.57 6.07
CA CYS A 81 9.65 -9.72 6.77
C CYS A 81 10.07 -9.38 8.18
N CYS A 82 10.36 -8.15 8.43
CA CYS A 82 10.96 -7.76 9.70
C CYS A 82 10.36 -6.46 10.18
N PRO A 83 10.25 -6.25 11.47
CA PRO A 83 9.59 -5.04 11.95
C PRO A 83 10.41 -3.79 11.65
N VAL A 84 9.73 -2.74 11.25
CA VAL A 84 10.35 -1.47 10.91
C VAL A 84 9.80 -0.38 11.80
N ASP A 85 10.39 0.80 11.73
CA ASP A 85 9.96 1.95 12.50
C ASP A 85 9.31 2.94 11.54
N PRO A 86 8.00 2.90 11.41
CA PRO A 86 7.33 3.74 10.39
C PRO A 86 7.47 5.22 10.64
N GLU A 87 7.69 5.61 11.89
CA GLU A 87 7.80 7.02 12.17
C GLU A 87 9.08 7.62 11.61
N LYS A 88 10.04 6.78 11.27
CA LYS A 88 11.29 7.24 10.70
C LYS A 88 11.36 7.01 9.20
N ALA A 89 10.25 6.66 8.58
CA ALA A 89 10.24 6.42 7.15
C ALA A 89 10.40 7.71 6.38
N LYS A 90 11.13 7.65 5.28
CA LYS A 90 11.29 8.76 4.37
C LYS A 90 10.84 8.33 3.00
N THR A 91 10.12 9.18 2.30
CA THR A 91 9.56 8.80 1.01
C THR A 91 9.90 9.82 -0.05
N LEU A 92 9.96 9.35 -1.28
CA LEU A 92 10.15 10.21 -2.43
C LEU A 92 9.39 9.59 -3.60
N TYR A 93 8.50 10.35 -4.23
CA TYR A 93 7.80 9.87 -5.41
C TYR A 93 8.28 10.66 -6.60
N LYS A 94 8.81 9.96 -7.61
CA LYS A 94 9.30 10.61 -8.77
C LYS A 94 9.14 9.72 -9.98
N GLU A 95 8.56 10.27 -11.03
CA GLU A 95 8.44 9.53 -12.29
C GLU A 95 7.84 8.14 -12.16
N GLY A 96 6.78 8.04 -11.44
CA GLY A 96 6.06 6.78 -11.32
C GLY A 96 6.64 5.80 -10.32
N LEU A 97 7.68 6.19 -9.60
CA LEU A 97 8.30 5.28 -8.64
C LEU A 97 8.27 5.91 -7.25
N LEU A 98 7.65 5.23 -6.31
CA LEU A 98 7.65 5.67 -4.93
C LEU A 98 8.72 4.90 -4.19
N LYS A 99 9.68 5.64 -3.62
CA LYS A 99 10.75 5.02 -2.85
C LYS A 99 10.53 5.32 -1.39
N ILE A 100 10.67 4.32 -0.55
CA ILE A 100 10.51 4.46 0.87
C ILE A 100 11.74 3.92 1.54
N HIS A 101 12.37 4.72 2.39
CA HIS A 101 13.51 4.25 3.17
C HIS A 101 13.02 4.19 4.61
N VAL A 102 13.07 3.01 5.22
CA VAL A 102 12.57 2.84 6.57
C VAL A 102 13.53 1.97 7.35
N PRO A 103 13.97 2.42 8.54
CA PRO A 103 14.90 1.61 9.33
C PRO A 103 14.15 0.51 10.06
N TYR A 104 14.88 -0.51 10.46
CA TYR A 104 14.32 -1.55 11.30
C TYR A 104 13.99 -0.97 12.65
N ARG A 105 12.96 -1.54 13.28
CA ARG A 105 12.57 -1.14 14.60
C ARG A 105 13.62 -1.63 15.57
N GLU A 106 13.99 -0.79 16.51
CA GLU A 106 14.89 -1.21 17.53
C GLU A 106 14.18 -2.11 18.49
N ILE A 107 14.76 -3.25 18.81
CA ILE A 107 14.18 -4.19 19.73
C ILE A 107 15.04 -4.27 20.94
N GLU A 108 14.45 -4.09 22.09
CA GLU A 108 15.15 -4.27 23.31
C GLU A 108 15.24 -5.73 23.58
N MET A 109 16.42 -6.27 23.73
CA MET A 109 16.60 -7.69 23.89
C MET A 109 16.62 -8.05 25.35
N HIS A 110 15.74 -8.95 25.73
CA HIS A 110 15.70 -9.44 27.09
C HIS A 110 16.02 -10.92 27.04
N THR A 111 17.29 -11.24 27.06
CA THR A 111 17.67 -12.65 26.97
C THR A 111 18.04 -13.15 28.37
N ILE A 112 17.71 -14.39 28.64
CA ILE A 112 18.10 -15.01 29.88
C ILE A 112 18.67 -16.37 29.57
N ASP A 113 19.46 -16.88 30.45
CA ASP A 113 20.00 -18.22 30.28
C ASP A 113 18.94 -19.21 30.72
N VAL A 114 18.66 -20.19 29.89
CA VAL A 114 17.70 -21.21 30.22
C VAL A 114 18.43 -22.50 30.52
N LYS A 115 18.12 -23.10 31.66
CA LYS A 115 18.78 -24.30 32.04
C LYS A 115 18.26 -25.46 31.22
N ILE A 116 19.18 -26.32 30.76
CA ILE A 116 18.81 -27.47 29.97
C ILE A 116 18.82 -28.67 30.86
N GLU A 117 17.72 -29.33 30.99
CA GLU A 117 17.62 -30.50 31.84
C GLU A 117 18.10 -31.77 31.17
#